data_aa24536fa0bf234557df957489c6c63b
#
_entry.id   aa24536fa0bf234557df957489c6c63b
#
_cell.length_a   1.000
_cell.length_b   1.000
_cell.length_c   1.000
_cell.angle_alpha   90.00
_cell.angle_beta   90.00
_cell.angle_gamma   90.00
#
_symmetry.space_group_name_H-M   'P 1'
#
loop_
_entity.id
_entity.type
_entity.pdbx_description
1 polymer ?
#
loop_
_entity_poly.entity_id
_entity_poly.type
_entity_poly.pdbx_seq_one_letter_code
_entity_poly.pdbx_strand_id
1 'polypeptide(L)'
;MTPAPHAGVEAALLALPTGVFRGQTGNRRYVVSKTLFNAGKSIKLVAEELGGDDYISLNFYRLNRGARLYPCEMSAKKVTDFVMTLKPEPAQDDA
;
A
#
# COMPACT_ATOMS: atom_id res chain seq x y z
N MET A 1 17.21 -14.14 2.68
CA MET A 1 15.90 -14.43 3.27
C MET A 1 15.16 -13.12 3.55
N THR A 2 13.97 -12.98 3.00
CA THR A 2 13.18 -11.79 3.22
C THR A 2 12.58 -11.84 4.62
N PRO A 3 12.79 -10.83 5.47
CA PRO A 3 12.19 -10.85 6.79
C PRO A 3 10.66 -10.81 6.70
N ALA A 4 10.01 -11.33 7.71
CA ALA A 4 8.56 -11.25 7.79
C ALA A 4 8.12 -9.79 7.79
N PRO A 5 7.02 -9.42 7.13
CA PRO A 5 6.54 -8.05 7.18
C PRO A 5 6.10 -7.69 8.59
N HIS A 6 6.07 -6.38 8.85
CA HIS A 6 5.60 -5.86 10.14
C HIS A 6 4.21 -6.40 10.45
N ALA A 7 3.98 -6.78 11.71
CA ALA A 7 2.66 -7.23 12.15
C ALA A 7 1.66 -6.11 11.88
N GLY A 8 0.58 -6.41 11.21
CA GLY A 8 -0.44 -5.43 10.86
C GLY A 8 -0.35 -4.89 9.44
N VAL A 9 0.77 -5.09 8.74
CA VAL A 9 0.87 -4.64 7.34
C VAL A 9 -0.19 -5.32 6.48
N GLU A 10 -0.38 -6.61 6.64
CA GLU A 10 -1.38 -7.33 5.87
C GLU A 10 -2.78 -6.77 6.14
N ALA A 11 -3.13 -6.60 7.42
CA ALA A 11 -4.43 -6.07 7.77
C ALA A 11 -4.62 -4.65 7.22
N ALA A 12 -3.58 -3.81 7.30
CA ALA A 12 -3.66 -2.46 6.77
C ALA A 12 -3.84 -2.46 5.26
N LEU A 13 -3.10 -3.31 4.53
CA LEU A 13 -3.26 -3.43 3.08
C LEU A 13 -4.65 -3.90 2.70
N LEU A 14 -5.18 -4.89 3.42
CA LEU A 14 -6.52 -5.42 3.13
C LEU A 14 -7.60 -4.40 3.41
N ALA A 15 -7.39 -3.50 4.37
CA ALA A 15 -8.37 -2.47 4.70
C ALA A 15 -8.43 -1.34 3.68
N LEU A 16 -7.39 -1.16 2.87
CA LEU A 16 -7.38 -0.10 1.85
C LEU A 16 -8.34 -0.45 0.71
N PRO A 17 -8.98 0.57 0.10
CA PRO A 17 -9.85 0.32 -1.05
C PRO A 17 -9.08 -0.30 -2.21
N THR A 18 -9.74 -1.16 -2.96
CA THR A 18 -9.18 -1.70 -4.21
C THR A 18 -9.48 -0.71 -5.34
N GLY A 19 -8.53 -0.59 -6.28
CA GLY A 19 -8.64 0.35 -7.38
C GLY A 19 -7.87 1.62 -7.07
N VAL A 20 -8.29 2.71 -7.69
CA VAL A 20 -7.60 4.00 -7.54
C VAL A 20 -8.35 4.85 -6.50
N PHE A 21 -7.59 5.37 -5.55
CA PHE A 21 -8.16 6.24 -4.53
C PHE A 21 -7.11 7.24 -4.09
N ARG A 22 -7.55 8.30 -3.39
CA ARG A 22 -6.63 9.27 -2.80
C ARG A 22 -6.49 8.98 -1.33
N GLY A 23 -5.28 9.20 -0.81
CA GLY A 23 -4.98 9.00 0.59
C GLY A 23 -4.00 10.02 1.10
N GLN A 24 -3.88 10.08 2.40
CA GLN A 24 -3.00 11.05 3.05
C GLN A 24 -2.20 10.37 4.14
N THR A 25 -0.93 10.70 4.23
CA THR A 25 -0.09 10.31 5.35
C THR A 25 0.77 11.51 5.74
N GLY A 26 0.70 11.89 7.03
CA GLY A 26 1.35 13.11 7.47
C GLY A 26 0.80 14.31 6.71
N ASN A 27 1.69 15.13 6.16
CA ASN A 27 1.34 16.33 5.39
C ASN A 27 1.27 16.06 3.89
N ARG A 28 1.38 14.80 3.46
CA ARG A 28 1.47 14.46 2.05
C ARG A 28 0.23 13.71 1.59
N ARG A 29 -0.23 14.07 0.40
CA ARG A 29 -1.36 13.41 -0.25
C ARG A 29 -0.88 12.63 -1.45
N TYR A 30 -1.51 11.50 -1.69
CA TYR A 30 -1.11 10.57 -2.75
C TYR A 30 -2.31 10.10 -3.55
N VAL A 31 -2.09 9.82 -4.82
CA VAL A 31 -2.98 8.99 -5.61
C VAL A 31 -2.47 7.56 -5.49
N VAL A 32 -3.31 6.65 -5.05
CA VAL A 32 -2.94 5.28 -4.73
C VAL A 32 -3.70 4.33 -5.63
N SER A 33 -3.00 3.31 -6.13
CA SER A 33 -3.61 2.24 -6.92
C SER A 33 -3.34 0.92 -6.23
N LYS A 34 -4.41 0.21 -5.86
CA LYS A 34 -4.31 -1.11 -5.26
C LYS A 34 -4.94 -2.12 -6.22
N THR A 35 -4.15 -3.12 -6.62
CA THR A 35 -4.59 -4.16 -7.53
C THR A 35 -4.43 -5.52 -6.86
N LEU A 36 -5.44 -6.37 -7.01
CA LEU A 36 -5.42 -7.72 -6.49
C LEU A 36 -5.15 -8.70 -7.63
N PHE A 37 -4.31 -9.70 -7.35
CA PHE A 37 -3.97 -10.77 -8.29
C PHE A 37 -4.14 -12.12 -7.61
N ASN A 38 -4.25 -13.17 -8.38
CA ASN A 38 -4.25 -14.56 -7.89
C ASN A 38 -5.33 -14.77 -6.84
N ALA A 39 -6.55 -14.37 -7.14
CA ALA A 39 -7.70 -14.51 -6.23
C ALA A 39 -7.47 -13.83 -4.89
N GLY A 40 -6.78 -12.69 -4.89
CA GLY A 40 -6.53 -11.91 -3.68
C GLY A 40 -5.30 -12.33 -2.91
N LYS A 41 -4.54 -13.30 -3.40
CA LYS A 41 -3.31 -13.75 -2.71
C LYS A 41 -2.14 -12.83 -2.94
N SER A 42 -2.22 -11.97 -3.94
CA SER A 42 -1.17 -11.01 -4.27
C SER A 42 -1.77 -9.62 -4.38
N ILE A 43 -1.07 -8.63 -3.82
CA ILE A 43 -1.50 -7.23 -3.85
C ILE A 43 -0.36 -6.42 -4.42
N LYS A 44 -0.67 -5.59 -5.41
CA LYS A 44 0.27 -4.57 -5.89
C LYS A 44 -0.26 -3.21 -5.46
N LEU A 45 0.60 -2.42 -4.82
CA LEU A 45 0.26 -1.07 -4.39
C LEU A 45 1.27 -0.11 -4.97
N VAL A 46 0.75 0.92 -5.64
CA VAL A 46 1.56 2.00 -6.19
C VAL A 46 0.92 3.30 -5.76
N ALA A 47 1.74 4.26 -5.34
CA ALA A 47 1.25 5.57 -4.95
C ALA A 47 2.18 6.65 -5.47
N GLU A 48 1.61 7.77 -5.89
CA GLU A 48 2.36 8.94 -6.34
C GLU A 48 1.91 10.14 -5.54
N GLU A 49 2.88 10.91 -5.05
CA GLU A 49 2.58 12.09 -4.27
C GLU A 49 1.97 13.19 -5.15
N LEU A 50 0.87 13.75 -4.69
CA LEU A 50 0.24 14.89 -5.36
C LEU A 50 1.04 16.15 -5.03
N GLY A 51 1.52 16.82 -6.06
CA GLY A 51 2.28 18.04 -5.90
C GLY A 51 3.71 17.83 -5.43
N GLY A 52 4.21 16.61 -5.45
CA GLY A 52 5.58 16.31 -5.03
C GLY A 52 6.18 15.20 -5.86
N ASP A 53 7.33 14.70 -5.43
CA ASP A 53 8.12 13.72 -6.18
C ASP A 53 8.14 12.34 -5.54
N ASP A 54 7.51 12.17 -4.38
CA ASP A 54 7.59 10.90 -3.69
C ASP A 54 6.68 9.86 -4.32
N TYR A 55 7.10 8.61 -4.29
CA TYR A 55 6.28 7.52 -4.77
C TYR A 55 6.51 6.29 -3.91
N ILE A 56 5.53 5.38 -3.96
CA ILE A 56 5.57 4.12 -3.24
C ILE A 56 5.25 3.03 -4.24
N SER A 57 5.97 1.92 -4.16
CA SER A 57 5.68 0.76 -4.98
C SER A 57 6.04 -0.49 -4.20
N LEU A 58 5.11 -1.43 -4.12
CA LEU A 58 5.36 -2.68 -3.44
C LEU A 58 4.50 -3.79 -4.03
N ASN A 59 4.96 -5.02 -3.81
CA ASN A 59 4.17 -6.22 -4.02
C ASN A 59 4.08 -6.97 -2.70
N PHE A 60 2.91 -7.49 -2.40
CA PHE A 60 2.67 -8.24 -1.19
C PHE A 60 2.07 -9.59 -1.57
N TYR A 61 2.63 -10.66 -1.02
CA TYR A 61 2.20 -12.02 -1.34
C TYR A 61 1.76 -12.74 -0.08
N ARG A 62 0.59 -13.35 -0.14
CA ARG A 62 0.07 -14.20 0.93
C ARG A 62 0.34 -15.64 0.54
N LEU A 63 1.42 -16.18 1.10
CA LEU A 63 1.88 -17.53 0.78
C LEU A 63 1.45 -18.49 1.90
N ASN A 64 1.40 -19.77 1.58
CA ASN A 64 1.11 -20.79 2.60
C ASN A 64 2.12 -20.78 3.74
N ARG A 65 3.32 -20.29 3.47
CA ARG A 65 4.40 -20.18 4.48
C ARG A 65 4.43 -18.84 5.17
N GLY A 66 3.41 -18.02 5.00
CA GLY A 66 3.36 -16.68 5.58
C GLY A 66 3.42 -15.61 4.51
N ALA A 67 3.32 -14.37 4.94
CA ALA A 67 3.29 -13.23 4.05
C ALA A 67 4.70 -12.79 3.65
N ARG A 68 4.82 -12.18 2.47
CA ARG A 68 6.06 -11.59 1.98
C ARG A 68 5.79 -10.22 1.41
N LEU A 69 6.62 -9.26 1.81
CA LEU A 69 6.54 -7.88 1.33
C LEU A 69 7.78 -7.59 0.50
N TYR A 70 7.57 -7.14 -0.74
CA TYR A 70 8.65 -6.81 -1.66
C TYR A 70 8.52 -5.35 -2.08
N PRO A 71 9.28 -4.44 -1.43
CA PRO A 71 9.35 -3.05 -1.91
C PRO A 71 10.06 -3.01 -3.26
N CYS A 72 9.66 -2.07 -4.11
CA CYS A 72 10.31 -1.88 -5.41
C CYS A 72 11.18 -0.63 -5.34
N GLU A 73 12.50 -0.81 -5.34
CA GLU A 73 13.49 0.28 -5.37
C GLU A 73 13.43 1.21 -4.15
N MET A 74 12.97 0.69 -3.01
CA MET A 74 12.93 1.46 -1.77
C MET A 74 12.98 0.52 -0.58
N SER A 75 13.18 1.07 0.62
CA SER A 75 13.33 0.23 1.81
C SER A 75 11.99 -0.34 2.27
N ALA A 76 12.07 -1.50 2.94
CA ALA A 76 10.90 -2.09 3.56
C ALA A 76 10.30 -1.16 4.62
N LYS A 77 11.14 -0.42 5.34
CA LYS A 77 10.66 0.55 6.34
C LYS A 77 9.81 1.62 5.69
N LYS A 78 10.24 2.15 4.53
CA LYS A 78 9.49 3.19 3.85
C LYS A 78 8.08 2.72 3.48
N VAL A 79 7.97 1.54 2.84
CA VAL A 79 6.66 1.06 2.42
C VAL A 79 5.81 0.63 3.61
N THR A 80 6.43 0.08 4.65
CA THR A 80 5.71 -0.29 5.87
C THR A 80 5.12 0.94 6.54
N ASP A 81 5.92 1.98 6.74
CA ASP A 81 5.44 3.22 7.35
C ASP A 81 4.31 3.82 6.52
N PHE A 82 4.44 3.81 5.20
CA PHE A 82 3.39 4.33 4.32
C PHE A 82 2.08 3.58 4.52
N VAL A 83 2.13 2.26 4.44
CA VAL A 83 0.92 1.43 4.54
C VAL A 83 0.26 1.59 5.91
N MET A 84 1.07 1.64 6.96
CA MET A 84 0.55 1.69 8.33
C MET A 84 -0.05 3.06 8.69
N THR A 85 0.36 4.12 8.00
CA THR A 85 -0.09 5.47 8.33
C THR A 85 -1.03 6.07 7.30
N LEU A 86 -1.21 5.43 6.14
CA LEU A 86 -2.04 5.97 5.08
C LEU A 86 -3.50 5.98 5.49
N LYS A 87 -4.13 7.13 5.32
CA LYS A 87 -5.57 7.29 5.56
C LYS A 87 -6.25 7.60 4.24
N PRO A 88 -7.09 6.70 3.73
CA PRO A 88 -7.84 7.00 2.52
C PRO A 88 -8.74 8.22 2.74
N GLU A 89 -8.80 9.08 1.73
CA GLU A 89 -9.74 10.19 1.78
C GLU A 89 -11.15 9.66 1.52
N PRO A 90 -12.17 10.28 2.12
CA PRO A 90 -13.54 9.87 1.82
C PRO A 90 -13.80 9.99 0.33
N ALA A 91 -14.57 9.05 -0.22
CA ALA A 91 -14.99 9.15 -1.60
C ALA A 91 -15.71 10.47 -1.78
N GLN A 92 -15.29 11.24 -2.80
CA GLN A 92 -15.99 12.47 -3.11
C GLN A 92 -17.32 12.10 -3.73
N ASP A 93 -18.37 12.35 -2.98
CA ASP A 93 -19.68 12.24 -3.49
C ASP A 93 -19.95 13.47 -4.33
N ASP A 94 -20.12 13.28 -5.61
CA ASP A 94 -20.47 14.38 -6.52
C ASP A 94 -21.95 14.71 -6.42
N ALA A 95 -22.46 14.66 -5.26
CA ALA A 95 -23.86 14.98 -5.08
C ALA A 95 -24.10 16.45 -5.28
#